data_df056e5e8d739d5f21e41c8ae39fe72d
#
_entry.id   df056e5e8d739d5f21e41c8ae39fe72d
#
_cell.length_a   1.000
_cell.length_b   1.000
_cell.length_c   1.000
_cell.angle_alpha   90.00
_cell.angle_beta   90.00
_cell.angle_gamma   90.00
#
_symmetry.space_group_name_H-M   'P 1'
#
loop_
_entity.id
_entity.type
_entity.pdbx_description
1 polymer ?
#
loop_
_entity_poly.entity_id
_entity_poly.type
_entity_poly.pdbx_seq_one_letter_code
_entity_poly.pdbx_strand_id
1 'polypeptide(L)'
;MPLAKYVKFREEKFGGVLFETRSEKVFTLNAAAAAVVREINAGADELQISARLKERFDDRNAKIEFDVPAFIAELRQKGLIQD
;
A
#
# COMPACT_ATOMS: atom_id res chain seq x y z
N MET A 1 2.80 -10.70 3.85
CA MET A 1 1.54 -10.19 3.33
C MET A 1 1.69 -9.67 1.90
N PRO A 2 1.67 -10.54 0.93
CA PRO A 2 1.77 -10.13 -0.47
C PRO A 2 0.43 -9.60 -1.00
N LEU A 3 0.49 -8.97 -2.17
CA LEU A 3 -0.74 -8.62 -2.87
C LEU A 3 -1.51 -9.90 -3.21
N ALA A 4 -2.83 -9.82 -3.23
CA ALA A 4 -3.66 -10.95 -3.61
C ALA A 4 -3.36 -11.37 -5.05
N LYS A 5 -3.63 -12.65 -5.36
CA LYS A 5 -3.26 -13.26 -6.63
C LYS A 5 -3.75 -12.49 -7.87
N TYR A 6 -4.94 -11.90 -7.77
CA TYR A 6 -5.56 -11.22 -8.91
C TYR A 6 -5.43 -9.71 -8.86
N VAL A 7 -4.48 -9.20 -8.06
CA VAL A 7 -4.24 -7.78 -7.90
C VAL A 7 -2.92 -7.41 -8.57
N LYS A 8 -2.97 -6.38 -9.42
CA LYS A 8 -1.79 -5.84 -10.10
C LYS A 8 -1.56 -4.43 -9.62
N PHE A 9 -0.29 -4.08 -9.43
CA PHE A 9 0.13 -2.74 -9.04
C PHE A 9 0.92 -2.11 -10.19
N ARG A 10 0.57 -0.87 -10.51
CA ARG A 10 1.31 -0.09 -11.49
C ARG A 10 1.67 1.26 -10.91
N GLU A 11 2.94 1.64 -11.00
CA GLU A 11 3.39 2.94 -10.54
C GLU A 11 3.07 4.00 -11.59
N GLU A 12 2.65 5.18 -11.11
CA GLU A 12 2.34 6.33 -11.92
C GLU A 12 3.02 7.57 -11.32
N LYS A 13 3.08 8.66 -12.08
CA LYS A 13 3.69 9.91 -11.59
C LYS A 13 2.97 10.45 -10.37
N PHE A 14 1.65 10.30 -10.30
CA PHE A 14 0.84 10.76 -9.17
C PHE A 14 0.90 9.82 -7.96
N GLY A 15 1.41 8.61 -8.12
CA GLY A 15 1.44 7.58 -7.10
C GLY A 15 1.34 6.20 -7.72
N GLY A 16 0.14 5.67 -7.87
CA GLY A 16 -0.04 4.35 -8.46
C GLY A 16 -1.49 3.95 -8.63
N VAL A 17 -1.67 2.76 -9.18
CA VAL A 17 -2.98 2.16 -9.40
C VAL A 17 -2.93 0.71 -8.99
N LEU A 18 -3.93 0.26 -8.24
CA LEU A 18 -4.19 -1.15 -8.01
C LEU A 18 -5.35 -1.57 -8.91
N PHE A 19 -5.17 -2.67 -9.59
CA PHE A 19 -6.18 -3.22 -10.47
C PHE A 19 -6.52 -4.65 -10.04
N GLU A 20 -7.78 -4.87 -9.67
CA GLU A 20 -8.27 -6.21 -9.31
C GLU A 20 -8.87 -6.82 -10.57
N THR A 21 -8.17 -7.82 -11.13
CA THR A 21 -8.47 -8.31 -12.49
C THR A 21 -9.77 -9.11 -12.59
N ARG A 22 -10.25 -9.73 -11.51
CA ARG A 22 -11.49 -10.50 -11.56
C ARG A 22 -12.73 -9.62 -11.60
N SER A 23 -12.74 -8.57 -10.79
CA SER A 23 -13.87 -7.65 -10.69
C SER A 23 -13.72 -6.43 -11.58
N GLU A 24 -12.53 -6.26 -12.16
CA GLU A 24 -12.16 -5.09 -12.97
C GLU A 24 -12.19 -3.77 -12.19
N LYS A 25 -12.12 -3.84 -10.85
CA LYS A 25 -12.07 -2.65 -10.02
C LYS A 25 -10.69 -2.02 -10.07
N VAL A 26 -10.68 -0.69 -10.09
CA VAL A 26 -9.45 0.10 -10.12
C VAL A 26 -9.43 1.02 -8.90
N PHE A 27 -8.29 1.03 -8.21
CA PHE A 27 -8.09 1.87 -7.02
C PHE A 27 -6.91 2.80 -7.29
N THR A 28 -7.15 4.10 -7.23
CA THR A 28 -6.11 5.11 -7.43
C THR A 28 -5.39 5.36 -6.10
N LEU A 29 -4.07 5.42 -6.13
CA LEU A 29 -3.23 5.59 -4.96
C LEU A 29 -2.43 6.89 -5.07
N ASN A 30 -2.40 7.66 -3.99
CA ASN A 30 -1.48 8.80 -3.92
C ASN A 30 -0.05 8.28 -3.69
N ALA A 31 0.92 9.20 -3.64
CA ALA A 31 2.34 8.82 -3.53
C ALA A 31 2.63 7.98 -2.28
N ALA A 32 2.06 8.35 -1.14
CA ALA A 32 2.30 7.62 0.10
C ALA A 32 1.67 6.23 0.06
N ALA A 33 0.43 6.11 -0.42
CA ALA A 33 -0.25 4.83 -0.56
C ALA A 33 0.49 3.92 -1.55
N ALA A 34 0.95 4.47 -2.66
CA ALA A 34 1.73 3.72 -3.64
C ALA A 34 3.04 3.21 -3.05
N ALA A 35 3.68 4.02 -2.18
CA ALA A 35 4.90 3.60 -1.50
C ALA A 35 4.63 2.40 -0.58
N VAL A 36 3.50 2.39 0.14
CA VAL A 36 3.11 1.25 0.97
C VAL A 36 2.93 0.01 0.11
N VAL A 37 2.21 0.12 -0.98
CA VAL A 37 1.95 -1.03 -1.87
C VAL A 37 3.24 -1.55 -2.49
N ARG A 38 4.15 -0.65 -2.86
CA ARG A 38 5.46 -1.05 -3.39
C ARG A 38 6.22 -1.90 -2.38
N GLU A 39 6.22 -1.50 -1.11
CA GLU A 39 6.88 -2.24 -0.05
C GLU A 39 6.21 -3.59 0.22
N ILE A 40 4.88 -3.64 0.19
CA ILE A 40 4.14 -4.90 0.30
C ILE A 40 4.56 -5.85 -0.83
N ASN A 41 4.62 -5.33 -2.04
CA ASN A 41 4.97 -6.13 -3.21
C ASN A 41 6.43 -6.61 -3.16
N ALA A 42 7.29 -5.91 -2.44
CA ALA A 42 8.69 -6.29 -2.22
C ALA A 42 8.86 -7.25 -1.04
N GLY A 43 7.79 -7.59 -0.33
CA GLY A 43 7.83 -8.55 0.77
C GLY A 43 8.05 -7.96 2.15
N ALA A 44 7.99 -6.64 2.31
CA ALA A 44 8.17 -6.00 3.61
C ALA A 44 6.97 -6.26 4.52
N ASP A 45 7.21 -6.34 5.82
CA ASP A 45 6.16 -6.42 6.81
C ASP A 45 5.70 -5.01 7.24
N GLU A 46 4.65 -4.95 8.03
CA GLU A 46 4.04 -3.69 8.45
C GLU A 46 5.03 -2.77 9.18
N LEU A 47 5.84 -3.33 10.08
CA LEU A 47 6.82 -2.53 10.83
C LEU A 47 7.90 -1.96 9.91
N GLN A 48 8.38 -2.78 8.96
CA GLN A 48 9.36 -2.32 7.97
C GLN A 48 8.79 -1.22 7.08
N ILE A 49 7.55 -1.36 6.68
CA ILE A 49 6.88 -0.37 5.84
C ILE A 49 6.80 0.97 6.56
N SER A 50 6.33 0.97 7.82
CA SER A 50 6.23 2.18 8.61
C SER A 50 7.59 2.86 8.78
N ALA A 51 8.63 2.08 9.09
CA ALA A 51 9.98 2.62 9.27
C ALA A 51 10.51 3.25 7.99
N ARG A 52 10.33 2.58 6.86
CA ARG A 52 10.82 3.07 5.57
C ARG A 52 10.08 4.33 5.11
N LEU A 53 8.78 4.39 5.34
CA LEU A 53 8.01 5.58 4.99
C LEU A 53 8.41 6.79 5.83
N LYS A 54 8.71 6.59 7.11
CA LYS A 54 9.19 7.67 7.97
C LYS A 54 10.51 8.25 7.47
N GLU A 55 11.35 7.43 6.87
CA GLU A 55 12.62 7.91 6.29
C GLU A 55 12.42 8.72 5.01
N ARG A 56 11.36 8.43 4.26
CA ARG A 56 11.14 9.00 2.92
C ARG A 56 10.18 10.18 2.91
N PHE A 57 9.27 10.26 3.86
CA PHE A 57 8.24 11.28 3.92
C PHE A 57 8.34 12.07 5.21
N ASP A 58 7.94 13.34 5.15
CA ASP A 58 7.87 14.20 6.31
C ASP A 58 6.75 13.73 7.24
N ASP A 59 7.13 13.28 8.43
CA ASP A 59 6.19 12.72 9.40
C ASP A 59 6.06 13.61 10.64
N ARG A 60 5.95 14.92 10.42
CA ARG A 60 5.89 15.91 11.52
C ARG A 60 4.79 15.62 12.54
N ASN A 61 3.68 15.06 12.09
CA ASN A 61 2.53 14.80 12.94
C ASN A 61 2.44 13.33 13.37
N ALA A 62 3.48 12.57 13.13
CA ALA A 62 3.54 11.13 13.46
C ALA A 62 2.35 10.34 12.89
N LYS A 63 1.85 10.75 11.73
CA LYS A 63 0.68 10.10 11.12
C LYS A 63 1.00 8.77 10.49
N ILE A 64 2.24 8.54 10.06
CA ILE A 64 2.62 7.30 9.39
C ILE A 64 2.35 6.09 10.27
N GLU A 65 2.61 6.18 11.57
CA GLU A 65 2.34 5.08 12.50
C GLU A 65 0.87 4.69 12.57
N PHE A 66 -0.03 5.64 12.30
CA PHE A 66 -1.46 5.39 12.30
C PHE A 66 -1.98 5.08 10.91
N ASP A 67 -1.50 5.80 9.91
CA ASP A 67 -2.02 5.70 8.54
C ASP A 67 -1.60 4.39 7.87
N VAL A 68 -0.38 3.91 8.09
CA VAL A 68 0.08 2.67 7.48
C VAL A 68 -0.74 1.47 7.96
N PRO A 69 -0.91 1.23 9.27
CA PRO A 69 -1.75 0.13 9.72
C PRO A 69 -3.20 0.25 9.26
N ALA A 70 -3.75 1.46 9.26
CA ALA A 70 -5.12 1.70 8.82
C ALA A 70 -5.29 1.39 7.34
N PHE A 71 -4.35 1.82 6.51
CA PHE A 71 -4.37 1.55 5.09
C PHE A 71 -4.23 0.05 4.79
N ILE A 72 -3.32 -0.63 5.48
CA ILE A 72 -3.15 -2.07 5.33
C ILE A 72 -4.43 -2.81 5.73
N ALA A 73 -5.08 -2.39 6.82
CA ALA A 73 -6.35 -2.98 7.23
C ALA A 73 -7.42 -2.79 6.16
N GLU A 74 -7.45 -1.61 5.53
CA GLU A 74 -8.37 -1.34 4.43
C GLU A 74 -8.11 -2.23 3.24
N LEU A 75 -6.85 -2.40 2.86
CA LEU A 75 -6.47 -3.31 1.77
C LEU A 75 -6.88 -4.75 2.08
N ARG A 76 -6.69 -5.17 3.32
CA ARG A 76 -7.07 -6.51 3.77
C ARG A 76 -8.58 -6.71 3.70
N GLN A 77 -9.33 -5.72 4.16
CA GLN A 77 -10.79 -5.75 4.14
C GLN A 77 -11.34 -5.84 2.71
N LYS A 78 -10.67 -5.19 1.77
CA LYS A 78 -11.06 -5.22 0.36
C LYS A 78 -10.57 -6.47 -0.38
N GLY A 79 -9.82 -7.33 0.30
CA GLY A 79 -9.29 -8.53 -0.33
C GLY A 79 -8.14 -8.30 -1.28
N LEU A 80 -7.44 -7.16 -1.13
CA LEU A 80 -6.35 -6.79 -2.03
C LEU A 80 -5.00 -7.32 -1.60
N ILE A 81 -4.86 -7.79 -0.36
CA ILE A 81 -3.65 -8.44 0.13
C ILE A 81 -4.00 -9.79 0.74
N GLN A 82 -3.02 -10.71 0.70
CA GLN A 82 -3.12 -12.02 1.34
C GLN A 82 -2.36 -12.00 2.66
N ASP A 83 -2.85 -12.74 3.60
CA ASP A 83 -2.16 -12.95 4.87
C ASP A 83 -1.40 -14.25 4.89
#